data_a09dfb1853af12142357cbfbe5b1971c
#
_entry.id   a09dfb1853af12142357cbfbe5b1971c
#
_cell.length_a   1.000
_cell.length_b   1.000
_cell.length_c   1.000
_cell.angle_alpha   90.00
_cell.angle_beta   90.00
_cell.angle_gamma   90.00
#
_symmetry.space_group_name_H-M   'P 1'
#
loop_
_entity.id
_entity.type
_entity.pdbx_description
1 polymer ?
#
loop_
_entity_poly.entity_id
_entity_poly.type
_entity_poly.pdbx_seq_one_letter_code
_entity_poly.pdbx_strand_id
1 'polypeptide(L)'
;MYAVIGRVKIKPGHEQDTLAMIDGGGVAMVNGLPGSRGGYWARTVDGDELVQHSFWLFDGEDGARAAEATYQTLREMPDAPATFVSVEVCEVVGQA
;
A
#
# COMPACT_ATOMS: atom_id res chain seq x y z
N MET A 1 -6.05 15.67 6.43
CA MET A 1 -5.47 14.66 5.52
C MET A 1 -5.30 13.35 6.27
N TYR A 2 -5.55 12.25 5.59
CA TYR A 2 -5.46 10.91 6.15
C TYR A 2 -4.51 10.06 5.32
N ALA A 3 -3.84 9.10 5.96
CA ALA A 3 -2.97 8.14 5.30
C ALA A 3 -3.50 6.73 5.49
N VAL A 4 -3.42 5.93 4.44
CA VAL A 4 -3.61 4.48 4.51
C VAL A 4 -2.22 3.87 4.49
N ILE A 5 -1.84 3.23 5.59
CA ILE A 5 -0.52 2.63 5.75
C ILE A 5 -0.68 1.13 5.70
N GLY A 6 -0.18 0.52 4.62
CA GLY A 6 -0.24 -0.91 4.42
C GLY A 6 1.14 -1.54 4.50
N ARG A 7 1.19 -2.78 4.94
CA ARG A 7 2.41 -3.59 4.97
C ARG A 7 2.14 -4.95 4.38
N VAL A 8 3.05 -5.38 3.52
CA VAL A 8 3.05 -6.72 2.95
C VAL A 8 4.46 -7.28 2.99
N LYS A 9 4.57 -8.60 3.07
CA LYS A 9 5.85 -9.30 2.90
C LYS A 9 5.94 -9.77 1.47
N ILE A 10 7.01 -9.42 0.78
CA ILE A 10 7.23 -9.85 -0.60
C ILE A 10 7.70 -11.29 -0.59
N LYS A 11 7.01 -12.15 -1.34
CA LYS A 11 7.38 -13.56 -1.44
C LYS A 11 8.74 -13.71 -2.14
N PRO A 12 9.59 -14.65 -1.69
CA PRO A 12 10.88 -14.89 -2.35
C PRO A 12 10.71 -15.15 -3.84
N GLY A 13 11.56 -14.50 -4.65
CA GLY A 13 11.50 -14.61 -6.10
C GLY A 13 10.57 -13.62 -6.80
N HIS A 14 9.80 -12.84 -6.03
CA HIS A 14 8.83 -11.87 -6.57
C HIS A 14 9.24 -10.40 -6.36
N GLU A 15 10.50 -10.14 -6.02
CA GLU A 15 10.99 -8.80 -5.73
C GLU A 15 10.83 -7.86 -6.93
N GLN A 16 11.17 -8.34 -8.14
CA GLN A 16 11.08 -7.53 -9.36
C GLN A 16 9.64 -7.46 -9.87
N ASP A 17 8.88 -8.53 -9.76
CA ASP A 17 7.48 -8.56 -10.19
C ASP A 17 6.67 -7.50 -9.45
N THR A 18 6.88 -7.40 -8.15
CA THR A 18 6.13 -6.46 -7.30
C THR A 18 6.53 -5.01 -7.55
N LEU A 19 7.79 -4.74 -7.90
CA LEU A 19 8.20 -3.41 -8.36
C LEU A 19 7.51 -3.06 -9.69
N ALA A 20 7.49 -4.00 -10.63
CA ALA A 20 6.84 -3.79 -11.92
C ALA A 20 5.33 -3.53 -11.77
N MET A 21 4.68 -4.17 -10.79
CA MET A 21 3.26 -3.94 -10.52
C MET A 21 2.97 -2.52 -10.03
N ILE A 22 3.88 -1.93 -9.25
CA ILE A 22 3.73 -0.54 -8.79
C ILE A 22 3.79 0.40 -10.00
N ASP A 23 4.82 0.30 -10.81
CA ASP A 23 5.01 1.15 -11.99
C ASP A 23 3.97 0.87 -13.09
N GLY A 24 3.57 -0.39 -13.24
CA GLY A 24 2.66 -0.84 -14.29
C GLY A 24 1.18 -0.59 -14.02
N GLY A 25 0.80 -0.20 -12.80
CA GLY A 25 -0.62 0.00 -12.49
C GLY A 25 -0.89 0.57 -11.11
N GLY A 26 -0.06 0.24 -10.12
CA GLY A 26 -0.27 0.66 -8.73
C GLY A 26 -0.31 2.19 -8.57
N VAL A 27 0.62 2.90 -9.20
CA VAL A 27 0.67 4.37 -9.14
C VAL A 27 -0.60 4.97 -9.75
N ALA A 28 -0.99 4.51 -10.94
CA ALA A 28 -2.19 5.03 -11.61
C ALA A 28 -3.45 4.70 -10.83
N MET A 29 -3.52 3.49 -10.26
CA MET A 29 -4.66 3.08 -9.42
C MET A 29 -4.83 4.01 -8.23
N VAL A 30 -3.76 4.25 -7.47
CA VAL A 30 -3.82 5.11 -6.28
C VAL A 30 -4.19 6.53 -6.66
N ASN A 31 -3.58 7.07 -7.72
CA ASN A 31 -3.90 8.42 -8.19
C ASN A 31 -5.35 8.58 -8.64
N GLY A 32 -5.99 7.49 -9.07
CA GLY A 32 -7.38 7.49 -9.52
C GLY A 32 -8.40 7.31 -8.39
N LEU A 33 -7.98 7.02 -7.17
CA LEU A 33 -8.91 6.83 -6.05
C LEU A 33 -9.49 8.18 -5.60
N PRO A 34 -10.79 8.22 -5.19
CA PRO A 34 -11.41 9.46 -4.74
C PRO A 34 -10.66 10.13 -3.60
N GLY A 35 -10.37 11.41 -3.75
CA GLY A 35 -9.66 12.19 -2.74
C GLY A 35 -8.17 11.90 -2.61
N SER A 36 -7.60 11.12 -3.53
CA SER A 36 -6.19 10.76 -3.50
C SER A 36 -5.27 11.97 -3.66
N ARG A 37 -4.21 11.99 -2.87
CA ARG A 37 -3.11 12.95 -2.96
C ARG A 37 -1.79 12.25 -3.27
N GLY A 38 -1.84 11.09 -3.91
CA GLY A 38 -0.68 10.29 -4.23
C GLY A 38 -0.23 9.43 -3.05
N GLY A 39 1.01 9.01 -3.07
CA GLY A 39 1.56 8.17 -2.02
C GLY A 39 2.97 7.71 -2.33
N TYR A 40 3.45 6.84 -1.46
CA TYR A 40 4.80 6.28 -1.54
C TYR A 40 4.77 4.80 -1.26
N TRP A 41 5.71 4.08 -1.87
CA TRP A 41 6.02 2.70 -1.52
C TRP A 41 7.50 2.67 -1.10
N ALA A 42 7.76 2.01 0.03
CA ALA A 42 9.10 1.90 0.57
C ALA A 42 9.35 0.46 1.02
N ARG A 43 10.60 0.04 1.05
CA ARG A 43 10.94 -1.33 1.44
C ARG A 43 11.99 -1.34 2.54
N THR A 44 11.83 -2.30 3.46
CA THR A 44 12.84 -2.62 4.46
C THR A 44 13.14 -4.10 4.43
N VAL A 45 14.37 -4.46 4.79
CA VAL A 45 14.76 -5.85 5.01
C VAL A 45 14.67 -6.12 6.51
N ASP A 46 13.91 -7.15 6.88
CA ASP A 46 13.76 -7.59 8.27
C ASP A 46 14.18 -9.05 8.35
N GLY A 47 15.44 -9.29 8.76
CA GLY A 47 16.05 -10.61 8.71
C GLY A 47 16.16 -11.09 7.27
N ASP A 48 15.48 -12.21 6.95
CA ASP A 48 15.42 -12.76 5.60
C ASP A 48 14.21 -12.27 4.81
N GLU A 49 13.40 -11.42 5.41
CA GLU A 49 12.14 -10.98 4.83
C GLU A 49 12.25 -9.58 4.22
N LEU A 50 11.66 -9.40 3.05
CA LEU A 50 11.51 -8.10 2.42
C LEU A 50 10.10 -7.59 2.71
N VAL A 51 10.00 -6.48 3.45
CA VAL A 51 8.72 -5.87 3.82
C VAL A 51 8.51 -4.62 2.99
N GLN A 52 7.35 -4.52 2.35
CA GLN A 52 6.96 -3.34 1.59
C GLN A 52 5.91 -2.56 2.36
N HIS A 53 6.16 -1.27 2.52
CA HIS A 53 5.27 -0.32 3.16
C HIS A 53 4.65 0.57 2.10
N SER A 54 3.35 0.77 2.15
CA SER A 54 2.68 1.73 1.28
C SER A 54 2.05 2.83 2.13
N PHE A 55 2.17 4.08 1.65
CA PHE A 55 1.63 5.26 2.29
C PHE A 55 0.79 5.99 1.26
N TRP A 56 -0.53 5.74 1.27
CA TRP A 56 -1.46 6.39 0.34
C TRP A 56 -2.13 7.54 1.06
N LEU A 57 -2.08 8.73 0.49
CA LEU A 57 -2.57 9.96 1.11
C LEU A 57 -3.90 10.40 0.53
N PHE A 58 -4.81 10.86 1.39
CA PHE A 58 -6.16 11.27 1.02
C PHE A 58 -6.54 12.58 1.71
N ASP A 59 -7.40 13.37 1.05
CA ASP A 59 -7.91 14.63 1.62
C ASP A 59 -8.75 14.38 2.87
N GLY A 60 -9.58 13.33 2.86
CA GLY A 60 -10.52 13.04 3.94
C GLY A 60 -10.55 11.59 4.35
N GLU A 61 -11.20 11.33 5.47
CA GLU A 61 -11.31 10.00 6.05
C GLU A 61 -12.08 9.02 5.16
N ASP A 62 -13.14 9.50 4.50
CA ASP A 62 -14.00 8.65 3.67
C ASP A 62 -13.21 8.00 2.52
N GLY A 63 -12.37 8.79 1.85
CA GLY A 63 -11.50 8.29 0.79
C GLY A 63 -10.49 7.29 1.31
N ALA A 64 -9.90 7.57 2.47
CA ALA A 64 -8.95 6.67 3.12
C ALA A 64 -9.60 5.35 3.51
N ARG A 65 -10.82 5.37 4.07
CA ARG A 65 -11.55 4.16 4.45
C ARG A 65 -11.92 3.30 3.23
N ALA A 66 -12.30 3.92 2.12
CA ALA A 66 -12.57 3.22 0.87
C ALA A 66 -11.30 2.54 0.34
N ALA A 67 -10.16 3.23 0.41
CA ALA A 67 -8.88 2.67 -0.01
C ALA A 67 -8.42 1.54 0.92
N GLU A 68 -8.67 1.63 2.22
CA GLU A 68 -8.41 0.55 3.16
C GLU A 68 -9.16 -0.72 2.75
N ALA A 69 -10.44 -0.60 2.42
CA ALA A 69 -11.24 -1.72 1.98
C ALA A 69 -10.67 -2.37 0.72
N THR A 70 -10.22 -1.57 -0.24
CA THR A 70 -9.55 -2.05 -1.44
C THR A 70 -8.25 -2.78 -1.10
N TYR A 71 -7.45 -2.24 -0.20
CA TYR A 71 -6.19 -2.85 0.23
C TYR A 71 -6.43 -4.21 0.90
N GLN A 72 -7.50 -4.32 1.70
CA GLN A 72 -7.81 -5.57 2.40
C GLN A 72 -8.18 -6.72 1.46
N THR A 73 -8.56 -6.45 0.21
CA THR A 73 -8.83 -7.52 -0.76
C THR A 73 -7.59 -8.38 -1.03
N LEU A 74 -6.39 -7.87 -0.75
CA LEU A 74 -5.15 -8.65 -0.89
C LEU A 74 -5.11 -9.86 0.03
N ARG A 75 -5.82 -9.82 1.17
CA ARG A 75 -5.92 -10.96 2.09
C ARG A 75 -6.54 -12.19 1.44
N GLU A 76 -7.41 -11.96 0.46
CA GLU A 76 -8.20 -13.00 -0.18
C GLU A 76 -7.56 -13.52 -1.46
N MET A 77 -6.31 -13.12 -1.72
CA MET A 77 -5.57 -13.50 -2.92
C MET A 77 -4.43 -14.44 -2.57
N PRO A 78 -4.69 -15.75 -2.44
CA PRO A 78 -3.67 -16.71 -1.99
C PRO A 78 -2.47 -16.81 -2.93
N ASP A 79 -2.66 -16.52 -4.21
CA ASP A 79 -1.60 -16.58 -5.23
C ASP A 79 -0.90 -15.24 -5.44
N ALA A 80 -1.19 -14.25 -4.62
CA ALA A 80 -0.55 -12.94 -4.73
C ALA A 80 0.97 -13.06 -4.50
N PRO A 81 1.78 -12.22 -5.16
CA PRO A 81 3.24 -12.24 -4.98
C PRO A 81 3.69 -11.68 -3.63
N ALA A 82 2.76 -11.25 -2.81
CA ALA A 82 3.03 -10.72 -1.48
C ALA A 82 2.01 -11.26 -0.48
N THR A 83 2.43 -11.34 0.79
CA THR A 83 1.58 -11.76 1.90
C THR A 83 1.14 -10.52 2.69
N PHE A 84 -0.16 -10.35 2.86
CA PHE A 84 -0.71 -9.26 3.66
C PHE A 84 -0.25 -9.36 5.12
N VAL A 85 0.17 -8.21 5.68
CA VAL A 85 0.54 -8.10 7.10
C VAL A 85 -0.45 -7.23 7.84
N SER A 86 -0.63 -5.97 7.42
CA SER A 86 -1.50 -5.02 8.10
C SER A 86 -1.91 -3.87 7.19
N VAL A 87 -3.00 -3.22 7.54
CA VAL A 87 -3.40 -1.94 6.96
C VAL A 87 -4.05 -1.09 8.05
N GLU A 88 -3.74 0.19 8.06
CA GLU A 88 -4.28 1.14 9.03
C GLU A 88 -4.66 2.44 8.33
N VAL A 89 -5.73 3.07 8.82
CA VAL A 89 -6.07 4.44 8.44
C VAL A 89 -5.63 5.35 9.57
N CYS A 90 -4.80 6.34 9.25
CA CYS A 90 -4.21 7.25 10.22
C CYS A 90 -4.51 8.70 9.87
N GLU A 91 -4.82 9.52 10.87
CA GLU A 91 -4.88 10.95 10.68
C GLU A 91 -3.46 11.50 10.55
N VAL A 92 -3.21 12.30 9.51
CA VAL A 92 -1.92 12.96 9.34
C VAL A 92 -1.90 14.20 10.24
N VAL A 93 -0.98 14.24 11.19
CA VAL A 93 -0.92 15.30 12.19
C VAL A 93 0.26 16.26 12.00
N GLY A 94 1.06 16.02 10.98
CA GLY A 94 2.17 16.91 10.63
C GLY A 94 2.72 16.59 9.27
N GLN A 95 3.24 17.64 8.60
CA GLN A 95 3.85 17.51 7.28
C GLN A 95 4.95 18.57 7.16
N ALA A 96 6.11 18.12 6.75
CA ALA A 96 7.25 19.00 6.51
C ALA A 96 7.31 19.45 5.06
#